data_bf9042eee61e1661d5a473e948f7139d
#
_entry.id   bf9042eee61e1661d5a473e948f7139d
#
_cell.length_a   1.000
_cell.length_b   1.000
_cell.length_c   1.000
_cell.angle_alpha   90.00
_cell.angle_beta   90.00
_cell.angle_gamma   90.00
#
_symmetry.space_group_name_H-M   'P 1'
#
loop_
_entity.id
_entity.type
_entity.pdbx_description
1 polymer ?
#
loop_
_entity_poly.entity_id
_entity_poly.type
_entity_poly.pdbx_seq_one_letter_code
_entity_poly.pdbx_strand_id
1 'polypeptide(L)'
;METKWKSFSALTKDELYSLLNLRQQVFVVEQDCPFIDADFKDQDCDHLLAYQNNELVGYLRVAKPGKRYEGPEIGRVLTAEKIRRQG
;
A
#
# COMPACT_ATOMS: atom_id res chain seq x y z
N MET A 1 -8.87 -12.43 8.14
CA MET A 1 -8.36 -11.29 7.36
C MET A 1 -8.54 -11.59 5.87
N GLU A 2 -9.02 -10.63 5.12
CA GLU A 2 -9.26 -10.79 3.69
C GLU A 2 -8.21 -10.01 2.90
N THR A 3 -7.68 -10.62 1.85
CA THR A 3 -6.68 -9.96 1.01
C THR A 3 -7.14 -9.90 -0.43
N LYS A 4 -6.72 -8.85 -1.14
CA LYS A 4 -7.00 -8.66 -2.56
C LYS A 4 -5.75 -8.20 -3.28
N TRP A 5 -5.42 -8.84 -4.40
CA TRP A 5 -4.37 -8.39 -5.30
C TRP A 5 -5.00 -7.64 -6.46
N LYS A 6 -4.51 -6.43 -6.74
CA LYS A 6 -5.04 -5.63 -7.84
C LYS A 6 -3.93 -4.87 -8.55
N SER A 7 -4.02 -4.81 -9.88
CA SER A 7 -3.22 -3.86 -10.65
C SER A 7 -3.74 -2.45 -10.36
N PHE A 8 -2.95 -1.44 -10.69
CA PHE A 8 -3.38 -0.06 -10.48
C PHE A 8 -4.70 0.24 -11.19
N SER A 9 -4.83 -0.21 -12.43
CA SER A 9 -6.04 0.05 -13.22
C SER A 9 -7.28 -0.66 -12.68
N ALA A 10 -7.11 -1.73 -11.90
CA ALA A 10 -8.21 -2.47 -11.30
C ALA A 10 -8.65 -1.88 -9.96
N LEU A 11 -7.86 -0.99 -9.36
CA LEU A 11 -8.25 -0.34 -8.11
C LEU A 11 -9.45 0.56 -8.32
N THR A 12 -10.42 0.50 -7.41
CA THR A 12 -11.49 1.49 -7.40
C THR A 12 -10.95 2.80 -6.83
N LYS A 13 -11.67 3.89 -7.04
CA LYS A 13 -11.29 5.18 -6.46
C LYS A 13 -11.22 5.10 -4.94
N ASP A 14 -12.18 4.42 -4.32
CA ASP A 14 -12.20 4.27 -2.86
C ASP A 14 -11.03 3.44 -2.36
N GLU A 15 -10.70 2.36 -3.07
CA GLU A 15 -9.54 1.54 -2.71
C GLU A 15 -8.25 2.34 -2.80
N LEU A 16 -8.09 3.08 -3.88
CA LEU A 16 -6.91 3.91 -4.07
C LEU A 16 -6.80 4.96 -2.97
N TYR A 17 -7.90 5.65 -2.69
CA TYR A 17 -7.90 6.66 -1.64
C TYR A 17 -7.57 6.07 -0.27
N SER A 18 -8.15 4.91 0.04
CA SER A 18 -7.92 4.24 1.32
C SER A 18 -6.47 3.80 1.49
N LEU A 19 -5.87 3.21 0.44
CA LEU A 19 -4.48 2.80 0.55
C LEU A 19 -3.52 3.99 0.68
N LEU A 20 -3.80 5.08 -0.02
CA LEU A 20 -2.98 6.29 0.12
C LEU A 20 -3.10 6.88 1.51
N ASN A 21 -4.30 6.90 2.08
CA ASN A 21 -4.51 7.38 3.43
C ASN A 21 -3.74 6.54 4.45
N LEU A 22 -3.82 5.21 4.34
CA LEU A 22 -3.10 4.32 5.25
C LEU A 22 -1.59 4.50 5.12
N ARG A 23 -1.08 4.63 3.90
CA ARG A 23 0.35 4.85 3.66
C ARG A 23 0.82 6.13 4.34
N GLN A 24 0.05 7.21 4.24
CA GLN A 24 0.42 8.47 4.86
C GLN A 24 0.36 8.38 6.39
N GLN A 25 -0.62 7.67 6.94
CA GLN A 25 -0.69 7.48 8.38
C GLN A 25 0.57 6.80 8.92
N VAL A 26 1.07 5.80 8.22
CA VAL A 26 2.23 5.03 8.69
C VAL A 26 3.55 5.72 8.35
N PHE A 27 3.74 6.09 7.09
CA PHE A 27 5.06 6.56 6.64
C PHE A 27 5.31 8.03 6.90
N VAL A 28 4.26 8.84 6.94
CA VAL A 28 4.42 10.28 7.15
C VAL A 28 4.11 10.65 8.60
N VAL A 29 2.93 10.31 9.08
CA VAL A 29 2.47 10.75 10.39
C VAL A 29 3.15 9.99 11.53
N GLU A 30 3.06 8.64 11.54
CA GLU A 30 3.64 7.85 12.63
C GLU A 30 5.16 7.98 12.69
N GLN A 31 5.82 8.02 11.54
CA GLN A 31 7.27 8.10 11.49
C GLN A 31 7.79 9.53 11.58
N ASP A 32 6.89 10.50 11.62
CA ASP A 32 7.23 11.92 11.66
C ASP A 32 8.24 12.28 10.57
N CYS A 33 7.98 11.78 9.36
CA CYS A 33 8.87 11.95 8.22
C CYS A 33 8.13 12.61 7.07
N PRO A 34 8.23 13.94 6.92
CA PRO A 34 7.55 14.62 5.83
C PRO A 34 8.19 14.29 4.49
N PHE A 35 7.47 13.56 3.66
CA PHE A 35 7.91 13.27 2.29
C PHE A 35 6.69 13.06 1.40
N ILE A 36 6.91 13.09 0.11
CA ILE A 36 5.84 12.89 -0.85
C ILE A 36 5.71 11.39 -1.11
N ASP A 37 4.69 10.77 -0.50
CA ASP A 37 4.47 9.34 -0.59
C ASP A 37 3.99 8.89 -1.98
N ALA A 38 3.20 9.72 -2.64
CA ALA A 38 2.74 9.42 -3.99
C ALA A 38 3.87 9.74 -4.96
N ASP A 39 4.56 8.71 -5.44
CA ASP A 39 5.84 8.85 -6.15
C ASP A 39 5.73 8.56 -7.66
N PHE A 40 4.52 8.45 -8.18
CA PHE A 40 4.23 8.14 -9.59
C PHE A 40 4.72 6.75 -10.03
N LYS A 41 5.01 5.87 -9.06
CA LYS A 41 5.39 4.49 -9.35
C LYS A 41 4.24 3.51 -9.16
N ASP A 42 3.18 3.94 -8.48
CA ASP A 42 2.05 3.06 -8.18
C ASP A 42 1.38 2.50 -9.44
N GLN A 43 1.40 3.27 -10.52
CA GLN A 43 0.78 2.87 -11.78
C GLN A 43 1.43 1.63 -12.40
N ASP A 44 2.70 1.38 -12.07
CA ASP A 44 3.47 0.25 -12.59
C ASP A 44 3.53 -0.93 -11.62
N CYS A 45 2.75 -0.88 -10.55
CA CYS A 45 2.80 -1.89 -9.49
C CYS A 45 1.52 -2.69 -9.42
N ASP A 46 1.63 -3.89 -8.85
CA ASP A 46 0.48 -4.61 -8.32
C ASP A 46 0.38 -4.29 -6.83
N HIS A 47 -0.85 -4.28 -6.32
CA HIS A 47 -1.14 -3.83 -4.96
C HIS A 47 -1.84 -4.95 -4.18
N LEU A 48 -1.31 -5.26 -3.01
CA LEU A 48 -1.97 -6.16 -2.07
C LEU A 48 -2.65 -5.33 -0.99
N LEU A 49 -3.95 -5.51 -0.86
CA LEU A 49 -4.76 -4.84 0.15
C LEU A 49 -5.26 -5.89 1.14
N ALA A 50 -5.03 -5.66 2.42
CA ALA A 50 -5.47 -6.56 3.48
C ALA A 50 -6.53 -5.87 4.33
N TYR A 51 -7.67 -6.54 4.49
CA TYR A 51 -8.82 -6.00 5.22
C TYR A 51 -9.12 -6.85 6.45
N GLN A 52 -9.52 -6.18 7.52
CA GLN A 52 -10.07 -6.81 8.70
C GLN A 52 -11.37 -6.07 9.06
N ASN A 53 -12.49 -6.80 9.13
CA ASN A 53 -13.80 -6.21 9.42
C ASN A 53 -14.13 -5.06 8.45
N ASN A 54 -13.86 -5.28 7.17
CA ASN A 54 -14.10 -4.33 6.08
C ASN A 54 -13.28 -3.04 6.17
N GLU A 55 -12.22 -3.05 6.96
CA GLU A 55 -11.32 -1.91 7.07
C GLU A 55 -9.94 -2.28 6.54
N LEU A 56 -9.34 -1.40 5.75
CA LEU A 56 -7.99 -1.61 5.22
C LEU A 56 -6.98 -1.47 6.35
N VAL A 57 -6.25 -2.55 6.64
CA VAL A 57 -5.30 -2.58 7.75
C VAL A 57 -3.88 -2.98 7.35
N GLY A 58 -3.68 -3.41 6.12
CA GLY A 58 -2.37 -3.78 5.64
C GLY A 58 -2.24 -3.53 4.15
N TYR A 59 -1.01 -3.34 3.70
CA TYR A 59 -0.76 -3.00 2.31
C TYR A 59 0.69 -3.29 1.93
N LEU A 60 0.89 -3.67 0.69
CA LEU A 60 2.21 -3.63 0.05
C LEU A 60 2.02 -3.46 -1.46
N ARG A 61 3.09 -3.00 -2.12
CA ARG A 61 3.10 -2.96 -3.57
C ARG A 61 4.28 -3.74 -4.10
N VAL A 62 4.10 -4.33 -5.29
CA VAL A 62 5.15 -5.06 -5.98
C VAL A 62 5.33 -4.42 -7.35
N ALA A 63 6.50 -3.86 -7.59
CA ALA A 63 6.83 -3.29 -8.89
C ALA A 63 7.09 -4.44 -9.87
N LYS A 64 6.49 -4.33 -11.05
CA LYS A 64 6.67 -5.34 -12.09
C LYS A 64 8.04 -5.18 -12.73
N PRO A 65 8.70 -6.29 -13.12
CA PRO A 65 9.98 -6.17 -13.83
C PRO A 65 9.78 -5.52 -15.19
N GLY A 66 10.80 -4.86 -15.69
CA GLY A 66 10.84 -4.30 -17.03
C GLY A 66 11.24 -2.84 -17.09
N LYS A 67 10.31 -1.91 -16.87
CA LYS A 67 10.56 -0.49 -17.13
C LYS A 67 11.62 0.14 -16.24
N ARG A 68 11.60 -0.14 -14.95
CA ARG A 68 12.48 0.49 -13.96
C ARG A 68 13.28 -0.51 -13.16
N TYR A 69 12.89 -1.78 -13.20
CA TYR A 69 13.43 -2.81 -12.34
C TYR A 69 13.73 -4.06 -13.16
N GLU A 70 14.82 -4.73 -12.83
CA GLU A 70 15.18 -5.99 -13.49
C GLU A 70 14.35 -7.16 -13.01
N GLY A 71 13.85 -7.09 -11.78
CA GLY A 71 12.97 -8.10 -11.21
C GLY A 71 11.88 -7.47 -10.38
N PRO A 72 10.97 -8.27 -9.81
CA PRO A 72 9.92 -7.73 -8.95
C PRO A 72 10.53 -7.08 -7.71
N GLU A 73 10.00 -5.94 -7.31
CA GLU A 73 10.48 -5.20 -6.15
C GLU A 73 9.31 -4.89 -5.23
N ILE A 74 9.42 -5.34 -3.98
CA ILE A 74 8.38 -5.13 -2.96
C ILE A 74 8.68 -3.83 -2.23
N GLY A 75 7.66 -2.98 -2.09
CA GLY A 75 7.80 -1.72 -1.37
C GLY A 75 6.54 -1.33 -0.65
N ARG A 76 6.65 -0.27 0.16
CA ARG A 76 5.54 0.28 0.93
C ARG A 76 4.81 -0.77 1.78
N VAL A 77 5.57 -1.72 2.38
CA VAL A 77 5.01 -2.76 3.24
C VAL A 77 4.61 -2.15 4.57
N LEU A 78 3.35 -2.30 4.97
CA LEU A 78 2.87 -1.72 6.21
C LEU A 78 1.65 -2.44 6.77
N THR A 79 1.44 -2.24 8.09
CA THR A 79 0.18 -2.58 8.75
C THR A 79 -0.26 -1.38 9.59
N ALA A 80 -1.58 -1.25 9.78
CA ALA A 80 -2.11 -0.20 10.64
C ALA A 80 -1.65 -0.41 12.08
N GLU A 81 -1.48 0.67 12.83
CA GLU A 81 -1.01 0.61 14.21
C GLU A 81 -1.86 -0.32 15.07
N LYS A 82 -3.18 -0.25 14.92
CA LYS A 82 -4.07 -1.09 15.73
C LYS A 82 -3.88 -2.58 15.51
N ILE A 83 -3.44 -3.00 14.33
CA ILE A 83 -3.15 -4.40 14.05
C ILE A 83 -1.87 -4.81 14.76
N ARG A 84 -0.86 -3.95 14.75
CA ARG A 84 0.40 -4.22 15.44
C ARG A 84 0.20 -4.37 16.94
N ARG A 85 -0.78 -3.64 17.51
CA ARG A 85 -1.10 -3.69 18.94
C ARG A 85 -1.88 -4.94 19.33
N GLN A 86 -2.47 -5.65 18.39
CA GLN A 86 -3.21 -6.87 18.67
C GLN A 86 -2.30 -8.08 18.91
N GLY A 87 -1.06 -7.90 18.69
CA GLY A 87 -0.15 -8.97 18.93
C GLY A 87 0.77 -9.32 17.87
#